data_f83202a0ce66f1770821e2e23f5a8756
#
_entry.id   f83202a0ce66f1770821e2e23f5a8756
#
_cell.length_a   1.000
_cell.length_b   1.000
_cell.length_c   1.000
_cell.angle_alpha   90.00
_cell.angle_beta   90.00
_cell.angle_gamma   90.00
#
_symmetry.space_group_name_H-M   'P 1'
#
loop_
_entity.id
_entity.type
_entity.pdbx_description
1 polymer ?
#
loop_
_entity_poly.entity_id
_entity_poly.type
_entity_poly.pdbx_seq_one_letter_code
_entity_poly.pdbx_strand_id
1 'polypeptide(L)'
;MRELICNMANTNIGSLCIFLKNKKNIEYLNFIKDNIPNVVHNRKLSEMVYYFVNNIKDVLLCDCGKHLSFIGFKSGYRTSCGNKKCYVNNRKKTCINRFGVDNPKKSKEILDKEKKNILDKWGGKHYMMSNVVRNKFKSTMLDRYGVEWAQQSKEISNKSVDTFLSNPNKSEIIKKRSLSVINKSDSEKIKIN
;
A
#
# COMPACT_ATOMS: atom_id res chain seq x y z
N MET A 1 3.19 -39.80 6.32
CA MET A 1 3.77 -38.81 5.35
C MET A 1 3.26 -37.41 5.56
N ARG A 2 1.93 -37.16 5.50
CA ARG A 2 1.38 -35.78 5.61
C ARG A 2 1.85 -35.05 6.88
N GLU A 3 1.71 -35.65 8.04
CA GLU A 3 2.09 -35.07 9.31
C GLU A 3 3.58 -34.68 9.38
N LEU A 4 4.46 -35.57 8.91
CA LEU A 4 5.89 -35.31 8.84
C LEU A 4 6.20 -34.08 7.95
N ILE A 5 5.61 -34.02 6.74
CA ILE A 5 5.79 -32.91 5.80
C ILE A 5 5.29 -31.61 6.43
N CYS A 6 4.12 -31.59 7.06
CA CYS A 6 3.53 -30.40 7.69
C CYS A 6 4.41 -29.91 8.85
N ASN A 7 4.89 -30.81 9.70
CA ASN A 7 5.76 -30.48 10.82
C ASN A 7 7.09 -29.87 10.34
N MET A 8 7.73 -30.49 9.34
CA MET A 8 8.97 -29.97 8.75
C MET A 8 8.75 -28.62 8.06
N ALA A 9 7.63 -28.43 7.34
CA ALA A 9 7.30 -27.18 6.67
C ALA A 9 7.13 -26.03 7.67
N ASN A 10 6.44 -26.27 8.77
CA ASN A 10 6.20 -25.27 9.81
C ASN A 10 7.46 -24.93 10.60
N THR A 11 8.38 -25.89 10.76
CA THR A 11 9.66 -25.69 11.45
C THR A 11 10.63 -24.93 10.55
N ASN A 12 10.94 -25.48 9.38
CA ASN A 12 11.88 -24.88 8.41
C ASN A 12 11.59 -25.35 6.98
N ILE A 13 10.94 -24.49 6.20
CA ILE A 13 10.64 -24.77 4.79
C ILE A 13 11.89 -25.00 3.92
N GLY A 14 13.00 -24.35 4.22
CA GLY A 14 14.26 -24.53 3.49
C GLY A 14 14.80 -25.94 3.66
N SER A 15 14.86 -26.45 4.89
CA SER A 15 15.28 -27.82 5.19
C SER A 15 14.36 -28.86 4.56
N LEU A 16 13.05 -28.65 4.57
CA LEU A 16 12.10 -29.50 3.85
C LEU A 16 12.35 -29.50 2.35
N CYS A 17 12.60 -28.35 1.75
CA CYS A 17 12.89 -28.28 0.32
C CYS A 17 14.18 -29.02 -0.05
N ILE A 18 15.20 -29.01 0.80
CA ILE A 18 16.43 -29.79 0.63
C ILE A 18 16.13 -31.29 0.75
N PHE A 19 15.38 -31.70 1.77
CA PHE A 19 14.92 -33.07 1.98
C PHE A 19 14.18 -33.61 0.75
N LEU A 20 13.22 -32.88 0.21
CA LEU A 20 12.41 -33.26 -0.94
C LEU A 20 13.19 -33.30 -2.27
N LYS A 21 14.32 -32.60 -2.38
CA LYS A 21 15.23 -32.66 -3.57
C LYS A 21 16.08 -33.90 -3.58
N ASN A 22 16.24 -34.58 -2.45
CA ASN A 22 17.02 -35.81 -2.37
C ASN A 22 16.27 -36.96 -3.08
N LYS A 23 16.93 -37.61 -4.05
CA LYS A 23 16.36 -38.76 -4.80
C LYS A 23 15.85 -39.89 -3.90
N LYS A 24 16.42 -40.08 -2.72
CA LYS A 24 15.99 -41.08 -1.73
C LYS A 24 14.59 -40.78 -1.17
N ASN A 25 14.13 -39.55 -1.26
CA ASN A 25 12.86 -39.09 -0.67
C ASN A 25 11.82 -38.75 -1.77
N ILE A 26 11.99 -39.33 -2.96
CA ILE A 26 11.12 -39.06 -4.11
C ILE A 26 9.65 -39.41 -3.85
N GLU A 27 9.40 -40.38 -2.99
CA GLU A 27 8.05 -40.79 -2.57
C GLU A 27 7.29 -39.66 -1.88
N TYR A 28 7.96 -38.86 -1.04
CA TYR A 28 7.36 -37.69 -0.38
C TYR A 28 7.01 -36.58 -1.38
N LEU A 29 7.86 -36.38 -2.38
CA LEU A 29 7.58 -35.42 -3.43
C LEU A 29 6.40 -35.85 -4.31
N ASN A 30 6.33 -37.12 -4.66
CA ASN A 30 5.20 -37.69 -5.41
C ASN A 30 3.92 -37.60 -4.58
N PHE A 31 3.96 -37.94 -3.30
CA PHE A 31 2.80 -37.78 -2.42
C PHE A 31 2.30 -36.33 -2.33
N ILE A 32 3.18 -35.32 -2.35
CA ILE A 32 2.79 -33.91 -2.43
C ILE A 32 2.11 -33.65 -3.77
N LYS A 33 2.70 -34.07 -4.89
CA LYS A 33 2.14 -33.87 -6.25
C LYS A 33 0.77 -34.48 -6.40
N ASP A 34 0.55 -35.70 -5.92
CA ASP A 34 -0.74 -36.39 -6.01
C ASP A 34 -1.86 -35.67 -5.23
N ASN A 35 -1.49 -34.77 -4.32
CA ASN A 35 -2.44 -34.07 -3.45
C ASN A 35 -2.61 -32.56 -3.78
N ILE A 36 -2.01 -32.07 -4.85
CA ILE A 36 -2.11 -30.66 -5.30
C ILE A 36 -2.53 -30.61 -6.79
N PRO A 37 -3.04 -29.47 -7.29
CA PRO A 37 -3.39 -29.32 -8.69
C PRO A 37 -2.18 -29.51 -9.63
N ASN A 38 -2.35 -30.23 -10.74
CA ASN A 38 -1.31 -30.53 -11.71
C ASN A 38 -0.60 -29.26 -12.25
N VAL A 39 -1.33 -28.16 -12.40
CA VAL A 39 -0.80 -26.86 -12.86
C VAL A 39 0.31 -26.32 -11.95
N VAL A 40 0.36 -26.78 -10.69
CA VAL A 40 1.35 -26.35 -9.70
C VAL A 40 2.61 -27.23 -9.71
N HIS A 41 2.60 -28.39 -10.35
CA HIS A 41 3.71 -29.37 -10.33
C HIS A 41 5.03 -28.81 -10.88
N ASN A 42 4.96 -27.87 -11.82
CA ASN A 42 6.15 -27.25 -12.44
C ASN A 42 6.56 -25.94 -11.77
N ARG A 43 5.96 -25.60 -10.62
CA ARG A 43 6.28 -24.39 -9.89
C ARG A 43 7.37 -24.62 -8.82
N LYS A 44 7.72 -23.57 -8.10
CA LYS A 44 8.72 -23.67 -7.01
C LYS A 44 8.28 -24.68 -5.96
N LEU A 45 9.23 -25.48 -5.48
CA LEU A 45 8.95 -26.53 -4.49
C LEU A 45 8.29 -25.97 -3.21
N SER A 46 8.70 -24.79 -2.74
CA SER A 46 8.06 -24.11 -1.62
C SER A 46 6.60 -23.71 -1.89
N GLU A 47 6.23 -23.46 -3.14
CA GLU A 47 4.86 -23.20 -3.57
C GLU A 47 4.02 -24.48 -3.58
N MET A 48 4.59 -25.58 -4.07
CA MET A 48 3.95 -26.90 -4.02
C MET A 48 3.65 -27.33 -2.58
N VAL A 49 4.64 -27.18 -1.69
CA VAL A 49 4.49 -27.47 -0.26
C VAL A 49 3.42 -26.56 0.38
N TYR A 50 3.35 -25.29 -0.03
CA TYR A 50 2.32 -24.36 0.44
C TYR A 50 0.92 -24.85 0.10
N TYR A 51 0.68 -25.28 -1.16
CA TYR A 51 -0.59 -25.88 -1.58
C TYR A 51 -0.94 -27.11 -0.76
N PHE A 52 0.04 -28.00 -0.58
CA PHE A 52 -0.15 -29.25 0.16
C PHE A 52 -0.50 -29.03 1.63
N VAL A 53 0.28 -28.19 2.35
CA VAL A 53 0.09 -27.91 3.77
C VAL A 53 -1.25 -27.23 4.02
N ASN A 54 -1.63 -26.26 3.18
CA ASN A 54 -2.89 -25.53 3.32
C ASN A 54 -4.08 -26.25 2.67
N ASN A 55 -3.90 -27.49 2.16
CA ASN A 55 -4.94 -28.29 1.51
C ASN A 55 -5.69 -27.55 0.37
N ILE A 56 -4.95 -26.77 -0.41
CA ILE A 56 -5.52 -25.97 -1.51
C ILE A 56 -5.66 -26.88 -2.74
N LYS A 57 -6.89 -27.09 -3.20
CA LYS A 57 -7.23 -27.97 -4.33
C LYS A 57 -7.36 -27.22 -5.66
N ASP A 58 -7.68 -25.93 -5.60
CA ASP A 58 -7.89 -25.12 -6.78
C ASP A 58 -6.75 -24.13 -7.00
N VAL A 59 -6.56 -23.73 -8.24
CA VAL A 59 -5.55 -22.73 -8.60
C VAL A 59 -5.99 -21.36 -8.10
N LEU A 60 -5.12 -20.68 -7.36
CA LEU A 60 -5.41 -19.35 -6.82
C LEU A 60 -5.35 -18.29 -7.92
N LEU A 61 -6.52 -17.75 -8.25
CA LEU A 61 -6.72 -16.77 -9.30
C LEU A 61 -7.16 -15.41 -8.73
N CYS A 62 -6.79 -14.35 -9.42
CA CYS A 62 -7.35 -13.03 -9.23
C CYS A 62 -8.77 -12.94 -9.78
N ASP A 63 -9.59 -12.00 -9.34
CA ASP A 63 -10.93 -11.74 -9.90
C ASP A 63 -10.96 -11.57 -11.43
N CYS A 64 -9.84 -11.23 -12.05
CA CYS A 64 -9.70 -11.10 -13.51
C CYS A 64 -9.25 -12.40 -14.21
N GLY A 65 -9.22 -13.53 -13.52
CA GLY A 65 -8.79 -14.84 -14.04
C GLY A 65 -7.28 -15.06 -14.13
N LYS A 66 -6.43 -14.05 -13.88
CA LYS A 66 -4.97 -14.21 -13.89
C LYS A 66 -4.47 -14.88 -12.62
N HIS A 67 -3.41 -15.67 -12.75
CA HIS A 67 -2.76 -16.29 -11.60
C HIS A 67 -2.24 -15.26 -10.60
N LEU A 68 -2.41 -15.56 -9.32
CA LEU A 68 -1.81 -14.80 -8.24
C LEU A 68 -0.32 -15.12 -8.11
N SER A 69 0.48 -14.14 -7.72
CA SER A 69 1.92 -14.34 -7.52
C SER A 69 2.19 -14.88 -6.12
N PHE A 70 2.93 -15.97 -6.03
CA PHE A 70 3.40 -16.53 -4.78
C PHE A 70 4.52 -15.66 -4.19
N ILE A 71 4.39 -15.23 -2.94
CA ILE A 71 5.37 -14.39 -2.25
C ILE A 71 6.37 -15.26 -1.49
N GLY A 72 5.87 -16.30 -0.82
CA GLY A 72 6.67 -17.22 -0.01
C GLY A 72 5.79 -18.03 0.92
N PHE A 73 6.38 -19.06 1.55
CA PHE A 73 5.65 -20.03 2.36
C PHE A 73 4.87 -19.38 3.52
N LYS A 74 5.48 -18.41 4.22
CA LYS A 74 4.82 -17.72 5.34
C LYS A 74 3.75 -16.71 4.89
N SER A 75 3.97 -16.02 3.78
CA SER A 75 3.11 -14.94 3.30
C SER A 75 2.04 -15.41 2.30
N GLY A 76 2.20 -16.61 1.73
CA GLY A 76 1.29 -17.16 0.73
C GLY A 76 1.33 -16.40 -0.60
N TYR A 77 0.16 -16.06 -1.08
CA TYR A 77 -0.05 -15.39 -2.37
C TYR A 77 -0.41 -13.92 -2.20
N ARG A 78 -0.10 -13.12 -3.22
CA ARG A 78 -0.64 -11.76 -3.32
C ARG A 78 -2.15 -11.80 -3.44
N THR A 79 -2.82 -10.77 -2.95
CA THR A 79 -4.29 -10.64 -3.02
C THR A 79 -4.79 -10.19 -4.39
N SER A 80 -3.88 -9.83 -5.32
CA SER A 80 -4.20 -9.43 -6.69
C SER A 80 -3.07 -9.80 -7.65
N CYS A 81 -3.36 -9.87 -8.95
CA CYS A 81 -2.40 -10.24 -9.99
C CYS A 81 -1.36 -9.16 -10.33
N GLY A 82 -1.32 -8.04 -9.58
CA GLY A 82 -0.42 -6.90 -9.84
C GLY A 82 -0.98 -5.86 -10.81
N ASN A 83 -2.08 -6.12 -11.50
CA ASN A 83 -2.76 -5.10 -12.30
C ASN A 83 -3.34 -4.02 -11.40
N LYS A 84 -3.11 -2.74 -11.73
CA LYS A 84 -3.56 -1.58 -10.95
C LYS A 84 -5.07 -1.59 -10.69
N LYS A 85 -5.89 -1.95 -11.69
CA LYS A 85 -7.35 -2.04 -11.53
C LYS A 85 -7.73 -3.12 -10.51
N CYS A 86 -7.13 -4.31 -10.60
CA CYS A 86 -7.41 -5.41 -9.67
C CYS A 86 -6.98 -5.07 -8.24
N TYR A 87 -5.81 -4.45 -8.08
CA TYR A 87 -5.34 -3.98 -6.78
C TYR A 87 -6.31 -2.96 -6.15
N VAL A 88 -6.73 -1.95 -6.92
CA VAL A 88 -7.66 -0.92 -6.44
C VAL A 88 -9.02 -1.54 -6.07
N ASN A 89 -9.55 -2.44 -6.90
CA ASN A 89 -10.83 -3.10 -6.64
C ASN A 89 -10.76 -3.97 -5.39
N ASN A 90 -9.69 -4.72 -5.21
CA ASN A 90 -9.51 -5.58 -4.04
C ASN A 90 -9.37 -4.77 -2.74
N ARG A 91 -8.65 -3.64 -2.82
CA ARG A 91 -8.57 -2.69 -1.71
C ARG A 91 -9.95 -2.11 -1.36
N LYS A 92 -10.76 -1.72 -2.36
CA LYS A 92 -12.14 -1.25 -2.14
C LYS A 92 -12.99 -2.32 -1.47
N LYS A 93 -12.98 -3.56 -1.99
CA LYS A 93 -13.71 -4.69 -1.39
C LYS A 93 -13.33 -4.88 0.09
N THR A 94 -12.03 -4.88 0.39
CA THR A 94 -11.54 -5.01 1.77
C THR A 94 -12.02 -3.85 2.65
N CYS A 95 -12.04 -2.63 2.13
CA CYS A 95 -12.54 -1.45 2.87
C CYS A 95 -14.05 -1.55 3.12
N ILE A 96 -14.83 -1.95 2.12
CA ILE A 96 -16.27 -2.15 2.25
C ILE A 96 -16.57 -3.22 3.31
N ASN A 97 -15.88 -4.37 3.25
CA ASN A 97 -16.08 -5.45 4.22
C ASN A 97 -15.70 -5.08 5.66
N ARG A 98 -14.68 -4.23 5.85
CA ARG A 98 -14.21 -3.84 7.20
C ARG A 98 -14.89 -2.62 7.76
N PHE A 99 -15.24 -1.66 6.92
CA PHE A 99 -15.65 -0.31 7.33
C PHE A 99 -16.98 0.13 6.72
N GLY A 100 -17.62 -0.69 5.89
CA GLY A 100 -18.85 -0.36 5.19
C GLY A 100 -18.70 0.70 4.08
N VAL A 101 -17.47 1.14 3.78
CA VAL A 101 -17.16 2.20 2.81
C VAL A 101 -15.99 1.81 1.90
N ASP A 102 -15.97 2.32 0.68
CA ASP A 102 -14.94 2.03 -0.32
C ASP A 102 -13.56 2.66 -0.01
N ASN A 103 -13.54 3.63 0.89
CA ASN A 103 -12.33 4.30 1.36
C ASN A 103 -12.44 4.55 2.87
N PRO A 104 -11.43 4.14 3.68
CA PRO A 104 -11.44 4.36 5.14
C PRO A 104 -11.70 5.82 5.55
N LYS A 105 -11.21 6.78 4.77
CA LYS A 105 -11.43 8.21 5.03
C LYS A 105 -12.87 8.70 4.82
N LYS A 106 -13.77 7.85 4.33
CA LYS A 106 -15.22 8.12 4.30
C LYS A 106 -15.94 7.59 5.55
N SER A 107 -15.29 6.74 6.35
CA SER A 107 -15.85 6.25 7.61
C SER A 107 -15.73 7.32 8.69
N LYS A 108 -16.89 7.71 9.27
CA LYS A 108 -16.94 8.66 10.38
C LYS A 108 -16.13 8.18 11.59
N GLU A 109 -16.25 6.89 11.91
CA GLU A 109 -15.53 6.27 13.03
C GLU A 109 -14.00 6.42 12.89
N ILE A 110 -13.47 6.15 11.67
CA ILE A 110 -12.04 6.28 11.41
C ILE A 110 -11.61 7.74 11.49
N LEU A 111 -12.39 8.66 10.92
CA LEU A 111 -12.09 10.10 10.98
C LEU A 111 -12.10 10.63 12.42
N ASP A 112 -13.05 10.20 13.23
CA ASP A 112 -13.13 10.63 14.62
C ASP A 112 -11.99 10.04 15.46
N LYS A 113 -11.60 8.79 15.19
CA LYS A 113 -10.41 8.17 15.80
C LYS A 113 -9.11 8.87 15.38
N GLU A 114 -8.96 9.24 14.10
CA GLU A 114 -7.82 10.04 13.63
C GLU A 114 -7.76 11.40 14.33
N LYS A 115 -8.90 12.11 14.41
CA LYS A 115 -9.00 13.41 15.11
C LYS A 115 -8.61 13.30 16.57
N LYS A 116 -9.14 12.28 17.27
CA LYS A 116 -8.80 12.02 18.67
C LYS A 116 -7.30 11.76 18.83
N ASN A 117 -6.73 10.89 18.03
CA ASN A 117 -5.28 10.60 18.06
C ASN A 117 -4.41 11.85 17.81
N ILE A 118 -4.84 12.74 16.90
CA ILE A 118 -4.14 14.00 16.63
C ILE A 118 -4.26 14.93 17.83
N LEU A 119 -5.44 15.05 18.43
CA LEU A 119 -5.65 15.86 19.61
C LEU A 119 -4.82 15.36 20.80
N ASP A 120 -4.89 14.06 21.09
CA ASP A 120 -4.18 13.43 22.22
C ASP A 120 -2.66 13.55 22.07
N LYS A 121 -2.15 13.36 20.82
CA LYS A 121 -0.71 13.37 20.55
C LYS A 121 -0.12 14.77 20.39
N TRP A 122 -0.87 15.70 19.83
CA TRP A 122 -0.34 16.99 19.38
C TRP A 122 -1.06 18.21 20.01
N GLY A 123 -2.10 18.00 20.82
CA GLY A 123 -2.85 19.07 21.49
C GLY A 123 -3.62 20.00 20.56
N GLY A 124 -3.91 19.60 19.30
CA GLY A 124 -4.56 20.46 18.32
C GLY A 124 -5.25 19.70 17.19
N LYS A 125 -6.01 20.42 16.35
CA LYS A 125 -6.74 19.85 15.21
C LYS A 125 -5.85 19.29 14.11
N HIS A 126 -4.59 19.71 14.05
CA HIS A 126 -3.61 19.27 13.05
C HIS A 126 -2.22 19.24 13.69
N TYR A 127 -1.38 18.26 13.33
CA TYR A 127 -0.03 18.11 13.91
C TYR A 127 0.85 19.38 13.77
N MET A 128 0.71 20.13 12.65
CA MET A 128 1.43 21.40 12.45
C MET A 128 1.00 22.53 13.37
N MET A 129 -0.11 22.38 14.10
CA MET A 129 -0.53 23.36 15.12
C MET A 129 0.23 23.17 16.45
N SER A 130 0.87 22.03 16.65
CA SER A 130 1.71 21.79 17.82
C SER A 130 2.95 22.66 17.79
N ASN A 131 3.21 23.39 18.86
CA ASN A 131 4.43 24.19 19.02
C ASN A 131 5.69 23.33 18.91
N VAL A 132 5.68 22.11 19.41
CA VAL A 132 6.79 21.16 19.34
C VAL A 132 7.14 20.85 17.87
N VAL A 133 6.14 20.52 17.06
CA VAL A 133 6.35 20.24 15.63
C VAL A 133 6.80 21.49 14.88
N ARG A 134 6.16 22.63 15.17
CA ARG A 134 6.50 23.91 14.53
C ARG A 134 7.93 24.35 14.84
N ASN A 135 8.36 24.21 16.09
CA ASN A 135 9.73 24.56 16.49
C ASN A 135 10.75 23.60 15.87
N LYS A 136 10.46 22.30 15.82
CA LYS A 136 11.31 21.32 15.15
C LYS A 136 11.45 21.60 13.64
N PHE A 137 10.35 22.00 12.99
CA PHE A 137 10.38 22.41 11.59
C PHE A 137 11.25 23.65 11.38
N LYS A 138 11.06 24.69 12.20
CA LYS A 138 11.87 25.91 12.15
C LYS A 138 13.35 25.62 12.36
N SER A 139 13.72 24.84 13.38
CA SER A 139 15.10 24.42 13.62
C SER A 139 15.70 23.74 12.40
N THR A 140 14.98 22.76 11.82
CA THR A 140 15.45 22.07 10.61
C THR A 140 15.64 23.01 9.42
N MET A 141 14.79 24.01 9.27
CA MET A 141 14.90 25.00 8.19
C MET A 141 16.06 25.96 8.40
N LEU A 142 16.29 26.41 9.64
CA LEU A 142 17.44 27.21 10.01
C LEU A 142 18.75 26.46 9.77
N ASP A 143 18.84 25.19 10.21
CA ASP A 143 20.05 24.36 10.06
C ASP A 143 20.39 24.11 8.58
N ARG A 144 19.38 23.91 7.73
CA ARG A 144 19.60 23.55 6.31
C ARG A 144 19.73 24.76 5.37
N TYR A 145 18.97 25.80 5.62
CA TYR A 145 18.78 26.91 4.67
C TYR A 145 19.01 28.28 5.28
N GLY A 146 19.33 28.37 6.59
CA GLY A 146 19.54 29.63 7.28
C GLY A 146 18.32 30.53 7.45
N VAL A 147 17.12 29.97 7.26
CA VAL A 147 15.82 30.68 7.30
C VAL A 147 14.77 29.90 8.09
N GLU A 148 13.82 30.58 8.73
CA GLU A 148 12.75 29.92 9.48
C GLU A 148 11.68 29.23 8.58
N TRP A 149 11.48 29.74 7.36
CA TRP A 149 10.46 29.27 6.44
C TRP A 149 11.03 29.07 5.02
N ALA A 150 10.62 28.00 4.36
CA ALA A 150 11.13 27.62 3.05
C ALA A 150 11.05 28.76 2.01
N GLN A 151 9.96 29.54 2.00
CA GLN A 151 9.76 30.64 1.05
C GLN A 151 10.73 31.82 1.26
N GLN A 152 11.37 31.93 2.42
CA GLN A 152 12.38 32.97 2.69
C GLN A 152 13.72 32.62 2.04
N SER A 153 13.98 31.35 1.73
CA SER A 153 15.17 30.94 1.01
C SER A 153 15.07 31.26 -0.47
N LYS A 154 15.96 32.08 -0.99
CA LYS A 154 16.07 32.39 -2.42
C LYS A 154 16.30 31.12 -3.26
N GLU A 155 17.09 30.18 -2.75
CA GLU A 155 17.36 28.92 -3.41
C GLU A 155 16.08 28.10 -3.62
N ILE A 156 15.29 27.92 -2.56
CA ILE A 156 14.02 27.16 -2.62
C ILE A 156 13.00 27.90 -3.49
N SER A 157 12.90 29.21 -3.34
CA SER A 157 12.00 30.04 -4.14
C SER A 157 12.34 29.95 -5.62
N ASN A 158 13.59 30.10 -6.02
CA ASN A 158 14.03 29.98 -7.40
C ASN A 158 13.75 28.57 -7.96
N LYS A 159 14.10 27.50 -7.25
CA LYS A 159 13.76 26.12 -7.65
C LYS A 159 12.27 25.93 -7.87
N SER A 160 11.44 26.52 -7.02
CA SER A 160 9.97 26.44 -7.18
C SER A 160 9.49 27.16 -8.43
N VAL A 161 10.04 28.34 -8.71
CA VAL A 161 9.75 29.13 -9.93
C VAL A 161 10.20 28.37 -11.17
N ASP A 162 11.44 27.84 -11.19
CA ASP A 162 11.98 27.10 -12.33
C ASP A 162 11.15 25.83 -12.61
N THR A 163 10.78 25.09 -11.56
CA THR A 163 9.90 23.92 -11.68
C THR A 163 8.53 24.29 -12.26
N PHE A 164 7.97 25.42 -11.84
CA PHE A 164 6.70 25.90 -12.38
C PHE A 164 6.84 26.35 -13.84
N LEU A 165 7.89 27.08 -14.18
CA LEU A 165 8.15 27.58 -15.54
C LEU A 165 8.42 26.45 -16.55
N SER A 166 9.08 25.38 -16.12
CA SER A 166 9.36 24.20 -16.93
C SER A 166 8.16 23.23 -17.06
N ASN A 167 7.06 23.47 -16.33
CA ASN A 167 5.90 22.59 -16.38
C ASN A 167 5.16 22.75 -17.73
N PRO A 168 5.00 21.67 -18.54
CA PRO A 168 4.32 21.73 -19.83
C PRO A 168 2.86 22.18 -19.71
N ASN A 169 2.22 21.95 -18.57
CA ASN A 169 0.82 22.33 -18.32
C ASN A 169 0.67 23.71 -17.63
N LYS A 170 1.72 24.53 -17.62
CA LYS A 170 1.74 25.84 -16.94
C LYS A 170 0.57 26.74 -17.34
N SER A 171 0.28 26.86 -18.62
CA SER A 171 -0.81 27.69 -19.15
C SER A 171 -2.19 27.23 -18.66
N GLU A 172 -2.42 25.93 -18.59
CA GLU A 172 -3.66 25.35 -18.07
C GLU A 172 -3.83 25.59 -16.57
N ILE A 173 -2.74 25.47 -15.81
CA ILE A 173 -2.71 25.72 -14.37
C ILE A 173 -3.04 27.21 -14.08
N ILE A 174 -2.45 28.14 -14.84
CA ILE A 174 -2.72 29.58 -14.71
C ILE A 174 -4.20 29.85 -15.01
N LYS A 175 -4.72 29.30 -16.12
CA LYS A 175 -6.12 29.46 -16.52
C LYS A 175 -7.10 28.95 -15.46
N LYS A 176 -6.84 27.77 -14.89
CA LYS A 176 -7.65 27.21 -13.79
C LYS A 176 -7.62 28.07 -12.52
N ARG A 177 -6.46 28.64 -12.17
CA ARG A 177 -6.34 29.55 -11.02
C ARG A 177 -7.12 30.85 -11.24
N SER A 178 -7.00 31.48 -12.41
CA SER A 178 -7.73 32.69 -12.76
C SER A 178 -9.25 32.47 -12.69
N LEU A 179 -9.74 31.37 -13.25
CA LEU A 179 -11.17 31.01 -13.17
C LEU A 179 -11.64 30.79 -11.73
N SER A 180 -10.83 30.17 -10.89
CA SER A 180 -11.18 29.94 -9.49
C SER A 180 -11.28 31.24 -8.68
N VAL A 181 -10.45 32.22 -8.99
CA VAL A 181 -10.51 33.56 -8.36
C VAL A 181 -11.75 34.31 -8.79
N ILE A 182 -12.08 34.31 -10.09
CA ILE A 182 -13.29 34.96 -10.64
C ILE A 182 -14.55 34.36 -10.00
N ASN A 183 -14.69 33.03 -10.02
CA ASN A 183 -15.84 32.33 -9.42
C ASN A 183 -16.00 32.61 -7.93
N LYS A 184 -14.90 32.80 -7.21
CA LYS A 184 -14.92 33.11 -5.78
C LYS A 184 -15.40 34.56 -5.52
N SER A 185 -14.94 35.53 -6.33
CA SER A 185 -15.40 36.92 -6.23
C SER A 185 -16.89 37.05 -6.54
N ASP A 186 -17.40 36.29 -7.51
CA ASP A 186 -18.83 36.33 -7.88
C ASP A 186 -19.71 35.67 -6.80
N SER A 187 -19.23 34.59 -6.17
CA SER A 187 -19.93 33.95 -5.05
C SER A 187 -19.96 34.80 -3.76
N GLU A 188 -18.99 35.68 -3.57
CA GLU A 188 -18.97 36.65 -2.47
C GLU A 188 -19.91 37.83 -2.72
N LYS A 189 -20.05 38.30 -3.97
CA LYS A 189 -21.02 39.35 -4.36
C LYS A 189 -22.48 38.92 -4.19
N ILE A 190 -22.81 37.64 -4.41
CA ILE A 190 -24.16 37.09 -4.26
C ILE A 190 -24.57 37.01 -2.75
N LYS A 191 -23.62 36.99 -1.81
CA LYS A 191 -23.91 36.93 -0.37
C LYS A 191 -24.18 38.32 0.26
N ILE A 192 -24.03 39.40 -0.48
CA ILE A 192 -24.17 40.79 0.02
C ILE A 192 -25.50 41.44 -0.42
N ASN A 193 -26.31 40.75 -1.21
CA ASN A 193 -27.69 41.10 -1.57
C ASN A 193 -28.69 40.14 -0.87
#